data_4c1256c3d24a1d2632de2cbd8a9f24b7
#
_entry.id   4c1256c3d24a1d2632de2cbd8a9f24b7
#
_cell.length_a   1.000
_cell.length_b   1.000
_cell.length_c   1.000
_cell.angle_alpha   90.00
_cell.angle_beta   90.00
_cell.angle_gamma   90.00
#
_symmetry.space_group_name_H-M   'P 1'
#
loop_
_entity.id
_entity.type
_entity.pdbx_description
1 polymer ?
#
loop_
_entity_poly.entity_id
_entity_poly.type
_entity_poly.pdbx_seq_one_letter_code
_entity_poly.pdbx_strand_id
1 'polypeptide(L)'
;DEGFTKYLKEYKSKKNEGVELPNVNVDDALNIENKEIKEKFTQPPKHFTEDTLLKSMEIAGNDALEKGVEVERKGLGTPATRAGIIENLIFKGFVERDKKNLVATHKGISLVTIVSDTFKSAETTAKWEMELSDIAQGKSSKEEFLEAIENELKEAVLTYAK
;
A
#
# COMPACT_ATOMS: atom_id res chain seq x y z
N ASP A 1 -21.35 24.42 -3.39
CA ASP A 1 -21.03 24.63 -4.82
C ASP A 1 -21.37 23.36 -5.59
N GLU A 2 -22.34 23.42 -6.49
CA GLU A 2 -22.86 22.26 -7.23
C GLU A 2 -21.86 21.70 -8.27
N GLY A 3 -20.77 22.42 -8.49
CA GLY A 3 -19.71 22.02 -9.40
C GLY A 3 -20.21 21.61 -10.79
N PHE A 4 -19.60 20.60 -11.40
CA PHE A 4 -19.96 20.08 -12.73
C PHE A 4 -21.32 19.37 -12.79
N THR A 5 -21.86 18.93 -11.64
CA THR A 5 -23.16 18.23 -11.57
C THR A 5 -24.33 19.12 -12.01
N LYS A 6 -24.15 20.45 -11.99
CA LYS A 6 -25.12 21.41 -12.52
C LYS A 6 -25.38 21.23 -14.02
N TYR A 7 -24.37 20.80 -14.76
CA TYR A 7 -24.40 20.67 -16.22
C TYR A 7 -24.72 19.23 -16.68
N LEU A 8 -24.58 18.23 -15.81
CA LEU A 8 -24.76 16.81 -16.12
C LEU A 8 -25.96 16.23 -15.35
N LYS A 9 -27.16 16.76 -15.60
CA LYS A 9 -28.40 16.28 -14.95
C LYS A 9 -28.68 14.78 -15.14
N GLU A 10 -28.17 14.18 -16.21
CA GLU A 10 -28.33 12.75 -16.52
C GLU A 10 -27.39 11.86 -15.69
N TYR A 11 -26.33 12.41 -15.08
CA TYR A 11 -25.36 11.66 -14.27
C TYR A 11 -25.70 11.63 -12.77
N LYS A 12 -26.84 12.15 -12.34
CA LYS A 12 -27.31 11.93 -10.96
C LYS A 12 -27.64 10.43 -10.83
N SER A 13 -26.68 9.66 -10.32
CA SER A 13 -26.97 8.30 -9.94
C SER A 13 -28.12 8.32 -8.94
N LYS A 14 -29.16 7.52 -9.15
CA LYS A 14 -30.34 7.39 -8.28
C LYS A 14 -30.02 7.05 -6.81
N LYS A 15 -28.76 6.96 -6.45
CA LYS A 15 -28.24 6.60 -5.13
C LYS A 15 -27.85 7.77 -4.24
N ASN A 16 -27.72 8.97 -4.81
CA ASN A 16 -27.41 10.17 -4.06
C ASN A 16 -28.38 11.29 -4.49
N GLU A 17 -29.64 11.18 -4.11
CA GLU A 17 -30.43 12.38 -3.87
C GLU A 17 -29.73 13.07 -2.70
N GLY A 18 -28.91 14.08 -3.02
CA GLY A 18 -28.20 14.85 -2.01
C GLY A 18 -29.24 15.41 -1.06
N VAL A 19 -29.15 15.03 0.20
CA VAL A 19 -29.92 15.72 1.24
C VAL A 19 -29.50 17.18 1.18
N GLU A 20 -30.41 18.09 0.77
CA GLU A 20 -30.16 19.52 0.87
C GLU A 20 -29.94 19.84 2.34
N LEU A 21 -28.70 20.18 2.66
CA LEU A 21 -28.37 20.61 4.01
C LEU A 21 -28.98 22.00 4.23
N PRO A 22 -29.66 22.22 5.36
CA PRO A 22 -30.17 23.54 5.69
C PRO A 22 -29.02 24.54 5.82
N ASN A 23 -29.27 25.78 5.47
CA ASN A 23 -28.33 26.86 5.73
C ASN A 23 -28.30 27.14 7.23
N VAL A 24 -27.19 26.79 7.87
CA VAL A 24 -26.93 27.06 9.29
C VAL A 24 -25.73 27.99 9.41
N ASN A 25 -25.80 28.95 10.34
CA ASN A 25 -24.69 29.84 10.65
C ASN A 25 -24.03 29.44 11.96
N VAL A 26 -22.86 30.00 12.20
CA VAL A 26 -22.18 29.85 13.50
C VAL A 26 -23.06 30.53 14.55
N ASP A 27 -23.24 29.89 15.70
CA ASP A 27 -24.08 30.30 16.83
C ASP A 27 -25.60 30.11 16.65
N ASP A 28 -26.08 29.48 15.59
CA ASP A 28 -27.47 29.09 15.47
C ASP A 28 -27.85 28.05 16.54
N ALA A 29 -28.96 28.32 17.27
CA ALA A 29 -29.48 27.38 18.24
C ALA A 29 -30.24 26.25 17.54
N LEU A 30 -29.77 25.05 17.66
CA LEU A 30 -30.36 23.84 17.07
C LEU A 30 -31.02 22.97 18.14
N ASN A 31 -32.25 22.54 17.88
CA ASN A 31 -32.96 21.58 18.73
C ASN A 31 -32.66 20.12 18.24
N ILE A 32 -32.27 19.26 19.16
CA ILE A 32 -32.09 17.84 18.88
C ILE A 32 -33.45 17.14 19.00
N GLU A 33 -34.04 16.75 17.88
CA GLU A 33 -35.33 16.07 17.87
C GLU A 33 -35.21 14.56 18.17
N ASN A 34 -34.11 13.94 17.72
CA ASN A 34 -33.90 12.51 17.93
C ASN A 34 -32.44 12.18 18.17
N LYS A 35 -32.19 11.21 19.06
CA LYS A 35 -30.85 10.63 19.33
C LYS A 35 -30.96 9.13 19.21
N GLU A 36 -30.15 8.54 18.33
CA GLU A 36 -30.07 7.10 18.15
C GLU A 36 -28.64 6.63 18.32
N ILE A 37 -28.43 5.63 19.18
CA ILE A 37 -27.15 4.92 19.31
C ILE A 37 -27.21 3.73 18.37
N LYS A 38 -26.36 3.75 17.32
CA LYS A 38 -26.22 2.62 16.39
C LYS A 38 -24.97 1.84 16.71
N GLU A 39 -25.14 0.60 17.14
CA GLU A 39 -24.05 -0.35 17.26
C GLU A 39 -23.55 -0.73 15.88
N LYS A 40 -22.26 -0.58 15.64
CA LYS A 40 -21.61 -0.94 14.37
C LYS A 40 -20.40 -1.80 14.66
N PHE A 41 -20.24 -2.84 13.87
CA PHE A 41 -19.08 -3.71 13.94
C PHE A 41 -18.11 -3.36 12.82
N THR A 42 -16.81 -3.33 13.12
CA THR A 42 -15.77 -3.22 12.10
C THR A 42 -15.76 -4.49 11.26
N GLN A 43 -15.55 -4.32 9.95
CA GLN A 43 -15.38 -5.44 9.04
C GLN A 43 -13.89 -5.69 8.82
N PRO A 44 -13.46 -6.95 8.65
CA PRO A 44 -12.09 -7.24 8.28
C PRO A 44 -11.74 -6.59 6.94
N PRO A 45 -10.45 -6.28 6.69
CA PRO A 45 -10.01 -5.77 5.40
C PRO A 45 -10.42 -6.73 4.28
N LYS A 46 -10.82 -6.19 3.13
CA LYS A 46 -11.12 -6.98 1.95
C LYS A 46 -9.84 -7.53 1.34
N HIS A 47 -9.93 -8.71 0.72
CA HIS A 47 -8.83 -9.23 -0.09
C HIS A 47 -8.43 -8.23 -1.17
N PHE A 48 -7.14 -8.21 -1.50
CA PHE A 48 -6.65 -7.42 -2.61
C PHE A 48 -7.23 -7.92 -3.94
N THR A 49 -7.52 -6.98 -4.81
CA THR A 49 -7.63 -7.22 -6.26
C THR A 49 -6.30 -6.86 -6.90
N GLU A 50 -6.07 -7.20 -8.16
CA GLU A 50 -4.85 -6.80 -8.86
C GLU A 50 -4.65 -5.28 -8.84
N ASP A 51 -5.69 -4.50 -9.11
CA ASP A 51 -5.66 -3.04 -9.07
C ASP A 51 -5.27 -2.50 -7.67
N THR A 52 -5.91 -3.02 -6.62
CA THR A 52 -5.62 -2.56 -5.27
C THR A 52 -4.26 -3.00 -4.77
N LEU A 53 -3.76 -4.18 -5.20
CA LEU A 53 -2.42 -4.63 -4.87
C LEU A 53 -1.37 -3.80 -5.59
N LEU A 54 -1.55 -3.50 -6.88
CA LEU A 54 -0.66 -2.62 -7.64
C LEU A 54 -0.54 -1.24 -6.98
N LYS A 55 -1.66 -0.65 -6.55
CA LYS A 55 -1.66 0.62 -5.82
C LYS A 55 -0.94 0.51 -4.47
N SER A 56 -1.15 -0.57 -3.72
CA SER A 56 -0.45 -0.79 -2.46
C SER A 56 1.06 -0.98 -2.66
N MET A 57 1.47 -1.67 -3.73
CA MET A 57 2.89 -1.79 -4.08
C MET A 57 3.52 -0.42 -4.41
N GLU A 58 2.75 0.47 -5.02
CA GLU A 58 3.23 1.81 -5.38
C GLU A 58 3.52 2.69 -4.17
N ILE A 59 2.72 2.58 -3.12
CA ILE A 59 2.86 3.38 -1.91
C ILE A 59 3.60 2.66 -0.79
N ALA A 60 3.96 1.37 -0.97
CA ALA A 60 4.65 0.58 0.03
C ALA A 60 5.99 1.23 0.42
N GLY A 61 6.23 1.35 1.72
CA GLY A 61 7.44 1.97 2.26
C GLY A 61 7.44 3.50 2.28
N ASN A 62 6.41 4.18 1.76
CA ASN A 62 6.36 5.65 1.78
C ASN A 62 6.37 6.21 3.20
N ASP A 63 5.81 5.50 4.18
CA ASP A 63 5.77 5.92 5.58
C ASP A 63 7.15 5.88 6.24
N ALA A 64 8.08 5.08 5.68
CA ALA A 64 9.47 5.00 6.14
C ALA A 64 10.35 6.10 5.54
N LEU A 65 9.90 6.78 4.49
CA LEU A 65 10.62 7.88 3.88
C LEU A 65 10.36 9.18 4.66
N GLU A 66 11.41 9.90 4.99
CA GLU A 66 11.28 11.24 5.58
C GLU A 66 10.53 12.18 4.64
N LYS A 67 9.71 13.07 5.22
CA LYS A 67 8.96 14.06 4.43
C LYS A 67 9.93 14.98 3.70
N GLY A 68 9.85 15.00 2.38
CA GLY A 68 10.69 15.84 1.53
C GLY A 68 11.87 15.11 0.88
N VAL A 69 12.07 13.83 1.17
CA VAL A 69 13.06 13.01 0.45
C VAL A 69 12.45 12.57 -0.87
N GLU A 70 13.03 13.02 -1.98
CA GLU A 70 12.71 12.53 -3.32
C GLU A 70 13.63 11.34 -3.64
N VAL A 71 13.05 10.16 -3.74
CA VAL A 71 13.73 8.99 -4.30
C VAL A 71 13.22 8.73 -5.72
N GLU A 72 14.13 8.31 -6.59
CA GLU A 72 13.82 8.03 -7.99
C GLU A 72 12.76 6.93 -8.15
N ARG A 73 12.78 5.95 -7.24
CA ARG A 73 11.84 4.83 -7.21
C ARG A 73 11.12 4.78 -5.87
N LYS A 74 9.79 4.81 -5.93
CA LYS A 74 8.92 4.69 -4.75
C LYS A 74 8.16 3.38 -4.82
N GLY A 75 8.04 2.71 -3.68
CA GLY A 75 7.29 1.47 -3.57
C GLY A 75 8.05 0.21 -3.99
N LEU A 76 7.33 -0.90 -4.05
CA LEU A 76 7.83 -2.21 -4.44
C LEU A 76 7.79 -2.37 -5.96
N GLY A 77 8.94 -2.52 -6.59
CA GLY A 77 9.07 -2.64 -8.04
C GLY A 77 8.75 -1.35 -8.79
N THR A 78 9.03 -1.35 -10.08
CA THR A 78 8.69 -0.25 -10.99
C THR A 78 7.30 -0.46 -11.58
N PRO A 79 6.63 0.57 -12.13
CA PRO A 79 5.36 0.42 -12.84
C PRO A 79 5.37 -0.69 -13.90
N ALA A 80 6.48 -0.83 -14.62
CA ALA A 80 6.65 -1.84 -15.67
C ALA A 80 6.79 -3.27 -15.13
N THR A 81 7.29 -3.45 -13.89
CA THR A 81 7.61 -4.76 -13.33
C THR A 81 6.56 -5.29 -12.37
N ARG A 82 5.73 -4.43 -11.76
CA ARG A 82 4.75 -4.83 -10.73
C ARG A 82 3.78 -5.91 -11.19
N ALA A 83 3.21 -5.75 -12.39
CA ALA A 83 2.30 -6.75 -12.94
C ALA A 83 3.00 -8.11 -13.12
N GLY A 84 4.23 -8.12 -13.64
CA GLY A 84 5.03 -9.33 -13.79
C GLY A 84 5.37 -10.00 -12.46
N ILE A 85 5.56 -9.22 -11.39
CA ILE A 85 5.77 -9.76 -10.03
C ILE A 85 4.52 -10.51 -9.56
N ILE A 86 3.32 -9.94 -9.72
CA ILE A 86 2.05 -10.57 -9.35
C ILE A 86 1.86 -11.88 -10.15
N GLU A 87 2.05 -11.84 -11.46
CA GLU A 87 1.95 -13.03 -12.31
C GLU A 87 2.94 -14.13 -11.88
N ASN A 88 4.15 -13.75 -11.52
CA ASN A 88 5.17 -14.70 -11.06
C ASN A 88 4.79 -15.35 -9.71
N LEU A 89 4.18 -14.59 -8.78
CA LEU A 89 3.68 -15.13 -7.52
C LEU A 89 2.55 -16.14 -7.76
N ILE A 90 1.66 -15.86 -8.72
CA ILE A 90 0.58 -16.77 -9.10
C ILE A 90 1.15 -18.01 -9.79
N PHE A 91 2.05 -17.84 -10.74
CA PHE A 91 2.71 -18.95 -11.44
C PHE A 91 3.43 -19.89 -10.48
N LYS A 92 4.11 -19.35 -9.48
CA LYS A 92 4.80 -20.12 -8.43
C LYS A 92 3.85 -20.74 -7.40
N GLY A 93 2.56 -20.40 -7.45
CA GLY A 93 1.53 -20.91 -6.56
C GLY A 93 1.60 -20.36 -5.14
N PHE A 94 2.14 -19.17 -4.95
CA PHE A 94 2.13 -18.46 -3.66
C PHE A 94 0.85 -17.65 -3.46
N VAL A 95 0.23 -17.22 -4.56
CA VAL A 95 -1.03 -16.49 -4.62
C VAL A 95 -1.92 -17.18 -5.66
N GLU A 96 -3.21 -17.17 -5.44
CA GLU A 96 -4.20 -17.63 -6.41
C GLU A 96 -5.28 -16.57 -6.65
N ARG A 97 -5.93 -16.67 -7.82
CA ARG A 97 -7.07 -15.81 -8.17
C ARG A 97 -8.36 -16.48 -7.74
N ASP A 98 -9.08 -15.87 -6.81
CA ASP A 98 -10.48 -16.19 -6.54
C ASP A 98 -11.36 -15.09 -7.13
N LYS A 99 -11.91 -15.34 -8.33
CA LYS A 99 -12.69 -14.37 -9.12
C LYS A 99 -11.87 -13.10 -9.37
N LYS A 100 -12.17 -12.02 -8.67
CA LYS A 100 -11.45 -10.73 -8.76
C LYS A 100 -10.42 -10.54 -7.65
N ASN A 101 -10.42 -11.42 -6.66
CA ASN A 101 -9.55 -11.31 -5.50
C ASN A 101 -8.26 -12.10 -5.68
N LEU A 102 -7.21 -11.60 -5.06
CA LEU A 102 -5.96 -12.32 -4.88
C LEU A 102 -5.94 -12.89 -3.46
N VAL A 103 -5.73 -14.19 -3.36
CA VAL A 103 -5.73 -14.90 -2.08
C VAL A 103 -4.38 -15.60 -1.90
N ALA A 104 -3.76 -15.44 -0.74
CA ALA A 104 -2.54 -16.15 -0.41
C ALA A 104 -2.84 -17.65 -0.25
N THR A 105 -2.05 -18.50 -0.90
CA THR A 105 -2.13 -19.95 -0.72
C THR A 105 -1.44 -20.38 0.58
N HIS A 106 -1.69 -21.61 1.02
CA HIS A 106 -0.95 -22.19 2.16
C HIS A 106 0.57 -22.13 1.95
N LYS A 107 1.04 -22.39 0.72
CA LYS A 107 2.46 -22.28 0.34
C LYS A 107 2.99 -20.87 0.51
N GLY A 108 2.21 -19.85 0.09
CA GLY A 108 2.57 -18.45 0.26
C GLY A 108 2.65 -18.03 1.73
N ILE A 109 1.68 -18.44 2.52
CA ILE A 109 1.67 -18.18 3.96
C ILE A 109 2.86 -18.83 4.65
N SER A 110 3.16 -20.10 4.33
CA SER A 110 4.31 -20.80 4.89
C SER A 110 5.62 -20.12 4.55
N LEU A 111 5.80 -19.66 3.30
CA LEU A 111 7.00 -18.91 2.90
C LEU A 111 7.18 -17.65 3.74
N VAL A 112 6.13 -16.83 3.86
CA VAL A 112 6.19 -15.58 4.64
C VAL A 112 6.44 -15.83 6.12
N THR A 113 6.00 -16.97 6.66
CA THR A 113 6.25 -17.34 8.05
C THR A 113 7.72 -17.67 8.31
N ILE A 114 8.40 -18.28 7.33
CA ILE A 114 9.80 -18.69 7.45
C ILE A 114 10.76 -17.54 7.20
N VAL A 115 10.47 -16.68 6.22
CA VAL A 115 11.34 -15.56 5.83
C VAL A 115 11.49 -14.55 6.97
N SER A 116 12.70 -14.02 7.21
CA SER A 116 12.98 -13.03 8.26
C SER A 116 12.22 -11.72 8.02
N ASP A 117 11.98 -10.99 9.09
CA ASP A 117 11.23 -9.73 9.04
C ASP A 117 11.93 -8.68 8.17
N THR A 118 13.24 -8.68 8.13
CA THR A 118 14.05 -7.79 7.28
C THR A 118 13.66 -7.89 5.80
N PHE A 119 13.54 -9.12 5.28
CA PHE A 119 13.18 -9.33 3.85
C PHE A 119 11.69 -9.21 3.56
N LYS A 120 10.84 -9.18 4.57
CA LYS A 120 9.39 -8.96 4.43
C LYS A 120 9.02 -7.47 4.48
N SER A 121 9.92 -6.63 5.01
CA SER A 121 9.62 -5.22 5.24
C SER A 121 9.74 -4.41 3.96
N ALA A 122 8.70 -3.65 3.64
CA ALA A 122 8.75 -2.63 2.60
C ALA A 122 9.69 -1.46 2.99
N GLU A 123 9.93 -1.27 4.29
CA GLU A 123 10.86 -0.27 4.81
C GLU A 123 12.30 -0.57 4.41
N THR A 124 12.70 -1.84 4.40
CA THR A 124 14.03 -2.28 3.93
C THR A 124 14.24 -1.87 2.47
N THR A 125 13.23 -2.08 1.62
CA THR A 125 13.30 -1.65 0.21
C THR A 125 13.40 -0.13 0.10
N ALA A 126 12.61 0.61 0.87
CA ALA A 126 12.66 2.07 0.88
C ALA A 126 14.04 2.59 1.33
N LYS A 127 14.63 1.97 2.36
CA LYS A 127 15.98 2.31 2.83
C LYS A 127 17.04 2.09 1.75
N TRP A 128 17.00 0.95 1.08
CA TRP A 128 17.95 0.68 -0.02
C TRP A 128 17.80 1.64 -1.19
N GLU A 129 16.57 2.02 -1.55
CA GLU A 129 16.34 3.04 -2.59
C GLU A 129 16.87 4.42 -2.18
N MET A 130 16.77 4.79 -0.90
CA MET A 130 17.40 6.02 -0.38
C MET A 130 18.92 5.96 -0.49
N GLU A 131 19.55 4.88 -0.05
CA GLU A 131 21.01 4.70 -0.12
C GLU A 131 21.49 4.71 -1.58
N LEU A 132 20.77 4.09 -2.51
CA LEU A 132 21.08 4.16 -3.95
C LEU A 132 20.96 5.58 -4.50
N SER A 133 19.97 6.35 -4.02
CA SER A 133 19.85 7.77 -4.38
C SER A 133 21.03 8.60 -3.85
N ASP A 134 21.47 8.34 -2.63
CA ASP A 134 22.60 9.02 -2.03
C ASP A 134 23.92 8.70 -2.75
N ILE A 135 24.10 7.45 -3.20
CA ILE A 135 25.22 7.05 -4.05
C ILE A 135 25.18 7.80 -5.39
N ALA A 136 24.02 7.90 -6.02
CA ALA A 136 23.85 8.62 -7.29
C ALA A 136 24.16 10.12 -7.14
N GLN A 137 23.95 10.70 -5.95
CA GLN A 137 24.29 12.09 -5.61
C GLN A 137 25.72 12.28 -5.10
N GLY A 138 26.50 11.19 -5.01
CA GLY A 138 27.88 11.24 -4.50
C GLY A 138 28.01 11.46 -2.99
N LYS A 139 26.93 11.21 -2.22
CA LYS A 139 26.90 11.37 -0.76
C LYS A 139 27.31 10.10 -0.01
N SER A 140 27.22 8.93 -0.65
CA SER A 140 27.55 7.63 -0.09
C SER A 140 28.38 6.81 -1.05
N SER A 141 29.04 5.78 -0.55
CA SER A 141 29.92 4.87 -1.30
C SER A 141 29.15 3.62 -1.75
N LYS A 142 29.35 3.23 -3.01
CA LYS A 142 28.82 1.98 -3.55
C LYS A 142 29.40 0.76 -2.82
N GLU A 143 30.66 0.83 -2.45
CA GLU A 143 31.37 -0.24 -1.78
C GLU A 143 30.80 -0.53 -0.40
N GLU A 144 30.52 0.53 0.39
CA GLU A 144 29.88 0.42 1.71
C GLU A 144 28.47 -0.16 1.62
N PHE A 145 27.70 0.27 0.64
CA PHE A 145 26.35 -0.26 0.38
C PHE A 145 26.37 -1.76 0.05
N LEU A 146 27.27 -2.19 -0.84
CA LEU A 146 27.40 -3.60 -1.21
C LEU A 146 27.87 -4.46 -0.03
N GLU A 147 28.81 -3.96 0.78
CA GLU A 147 29.27 -4.66 1.98
C GLU A 147 28.16 -4.84 3.01
N ALA A 148 27.31 -3.81 3.21
CA ALA A 148 26.17 -3.89 4.09
C ALA A 148 25.18 -4.97 3.65
N ILE A 149 24.80 -5.01 2.36
CA ILE A 149 23.92 -6.05 1.80
C ILE A 149 24.57 -7.44 1.92
N GLU A 150 25.85 -7.57 1.63
CA GLU A 150 26.57 -8.85 1.75
C GLU A 150 26.53 -9.39 3.18
N ASN A 151 26.71 -8.53 4.17
CA ASN A 151 26.61 -8.90 5.58
C ASN A 151 25.21 -9.32 5.98
N GLU A 152 24.16 -8.59 5.58
CA GLU A 152 22.76 -8.98 5.79
C GLU A 152 22.44 -10.36 5.17
N LEU A 153 22.94 -10.61 3.95
CA LEU A 153 22.75 -11.90 3.28
C LEU A 153 23.50 -13.03 3.99
N LYS A 154 24.72 -12.80 4.48
CA LYS A 154 25.51 -13.79 5.25
C LYS A 154 24.77 -14.17 6.54
N GLU A 155 24.25 -13.20 7.27
CA GLU A 155 23.47 -13.45 8.48
C GLU A 155 22.18 -14.25 8.18
N ALA A 156 21.47 -13.89 7.11
CA ALA A 156 20.30 -14.63 6.68
C ALA A 156 20.64 -16.10 6.35
N VAL A 157 21.68 -16.33 5.57
CA VAL A 157 22.12 -17.70 5.21
C VAL A 157 22.47 -18.50 6.46
N LEU A 158 23.20 -17.92 7.41
CA LEU A 158 23.55 -18.59 8.68
C LEU A 158 22.31 -18.93 9.52
N THR A 159 21.28 -18.11 9.46
CA THR A 159 20.02 -18.34 10.17
C THR A 159 19.25 -19.54 9.60
N TYR A 160 19.27 -19.71 8.26
CA TYR A 160 18.52 -20.77 7.58
C TYR A 160 19.35 -22.03 7.26
N ALA A 161 20.65 -22.02 7.46
CA ALA A 161 21.53 -23.14 7.21
C ALA A 161 21.57 -24.21 8.32
N LYS A 162 20.73 -24.04 9.35
CA LYS A 162 20.48 -25.00 10.44
C LYS A 162 19.29 -25.88 10.07
#